data_afb10b77d34307bee3d25879216f2863
#
_entry.id   afb10b77d34307bee3d25879216f2863
#
_cell.length_a   1.000
_cell.length_b   1.000
_cell.length_c   1.000
_cell.angle_alpha   90.00
_cell.angle_beta   90.00
_cell.angle_gamma   90.00
#
_symmetry.space_group_name_H-M   'P 1'
#
loop_
_entity.id
_entity.type
_entity.pdbx_description
1 polymer ?
#
loop_
_entity_poly.entity_id
_entity_poly.type
_entity_poly.pdbx_seq_one_letter_code
_entity_poly.pdbx_strand_id
1 'polypeptide(L)'
;AAAADSGNQAVMMAPTEVLARQYAQSLGSLFDRVGILWAILTGATSASERADILRRLAAGEIQVLFGTHAVIEPDVVFPACSLCVIDEQQRFGVEQRARLLGKGSAPDALYLTATPIPRSLALALFGNLSLSYLRQRPHAGAQRTTKVLTRGESSTAYDAAREALERGEQVYVVCPLVGLTTEERDTRAQRTKEDQEDHYEFSC
;
A
#
# COMPACT_ATOMS: atom_id res chain seq x y z
N ALA A 1 -8.44 8.28 -14.40
CA ALA A 1 -9.50 8.63 -15.35
C ALA A 1 -8.93 9.21 -16.66
N ALA A 2 -8.20 10.34 -16.64
CA ALA A 2 -7.70 10.98 -17.89
C ALA A 2 -6.88 10.03 -18.79
N ALA A 3 -5.97 9.22 -18.24
CA ALA A 3 -5.24 8.22 -19.01
C ALA A 3 -6.18 7.19 -19.67
N ALA A 4 -7.15 6.67 -18.93
CA ALA A 4 -8.12 5.70 -19.42
C ALA A 4 -9.04 6.31 -20.51
N ASP A 5 -9.49 7.54 -20.32
CA ASP A 5 -10.31 8.28 -21.28
C ASP A 5 -9.59 8.50 -22.62
N SER A 6 -8.27 8.62 -22.57
CA SER A 6 -7.41 8.72 -23.77
C SER A 6 -7.02 7.36 -24.37
N GLY A 7 -7.62 6.26 -23.92
CA GLY A 7 -7.31 4.91 -24.39
C GLY A 7 -6.01 4.34 -23.85
N ASN A 8 -5.42 4.96 -22.81
CA ASN A 8 -4.17 4.53 -22.20
C ASN A 8 -4.43 3.80 -20.87
N GLN A 9 -3.37 3.20 -20.36
CA GLN A 9 -3.38 2.47 -19.10
C GLN A 9 -2.60 3.23 -18.01
N ALA A 10 -3.00 3.02 -16.76
CA ALA A 10 -2.31 3.53 -15.59
C ALA A 10 -1.98 2.41 -14.61
N VAL A 11 -0.88 2.54 -13.90
CA VAL A 11 -0.50 1.63 -12.82
C VAL A 11 -0.25 2.40 -11.53
N MET A 12 -0.75 1.87 -10.42
CA MET A 12 -0.50 2.42 -9.09
C MET A 12 0.19 1.38 -8.22
N MET A 13 1.41 1.67 -7.81
CA MET A 13 2.22 0.83 -6.95
C MET A 13 2.19 1.33 -5.51
N ALA A 14 1.77 0.48 -4.58
CA ALA A 14 1.73 0.72 -3.15
C ALA A 14 2.73 -0.17 -2.41
N PRO A 15 3.28 0.27 -1.26
CA PRO A 15 4.30 -0.47 -0.53
C PRO A 15 3.79 -1.74 0.15
N THR A 16 2.49 -1.83 0.40
CA THR A 16 1.86 -2.98 1.07
C THR A 16 0.56 -3.37 0.37
N GLU A 17 0.19 -4.64 0.53
CA GLU A 17 -1.07 -5.15 0.00
C GLU A 17 -2.30 -4.45 0.60
N VAL A 18 -2.24 -4.13 1.90
CA VAL A 18 -3.32 -3.40 2.58
C VAL A 18 -3.57 -2.05 1.91
N LEU A 19 -2.51 -1.29 1.62
CA LEU A 19 -2.62 -0.02 0.92
C LEU A 19 -3.10 -0.17 -0.52
N ALA A 20 -2.60 -1.16 -1.26
CA ALA A 20 -3.07 -1.43 -2.61
C ALA A 20 -4.59 -1.73 -2.64
N ARG A 21 -5.08 -2.55 -1.70
CA ARG A 21 -6.51 -2.85 -1.54
C ARG A 21 -7.31 -1.62 -1.10
N GLN A 22 -6.77 -0.79 -0.21
CA GLN A 22 -7.42 0.44 0.23
C GLN A 22 -7.60 1.43 -0.92
N TYR A 23 -6.59 1.62 -1.78
CA TYR A 23 -6.72 2.43 -2.98
C TYR A 23 -7.75 1.87 -3.95
N ALA A 24 -7.74 0.58 -4.19
CA ALA A 24 -8.71 -0.07 -5.04
C ALA A 24 -10.15 0.06 -4.52
N GLN A 25 -10.37 -0.08 -3.21
CA GLN A 25 -11.68 0.14 -2.59
C GLN A 25 -12.14 1.60 -2.71
N SER A 26 -11.22 2.56 -2.47
CA SER A 26 -11.56 3.98 -2.48
C SER A 26 -11.81 4.51 -3.89
N LEU A 27 -11.03 4.08 -4.87
CA LEU A 27 -11.08 4.57 -6.25
C LEU A 27 -11.89 3.68 -7.17
N GLY A 28 -11.97 2.37 -6.90
CA GLY A 28 -12.67 1.39 -7.72
C GLY A 28 -14.13 1.76 -7.92
N SER A 29 -14.84 2.13 -6.86
CA SER A 29 -16.23 2.58 -6.96
C SER A 29 -16.42 3.82 -7.86
N LEU A 30 -15.42 4.68 -7.93
CA LEU A 30 -15.42 5.83 -8.84
C LEU A 30 -15.17 5.38 -10.28
N PHE A 31 -14.26 4.43 -10.49
CA PHE A 31 -13.95 3.87 -11.80
C PHE A 31 -15.12 3.08 -12.37
N ASP A 32 -15.77 2.26 -11.54
CA ASP A 32 -16.98 1.50 -11.92
C ASP A 32 -18.10 2.42 -12.45
N ARG A 33 -18.29 3.58 -11.80
CA ARG A 33 -19.30 4.57 -12.21
C ARG A 33 -19.05 5.21 -13.57
N VAL A 34 -17.79 5.23 -14.02
CA VAL A 34 -17.40 5.80 -15.32
C VAL A 34 -16.96 4.73 -16.32
N GLY A 35 -17.15 3.45 -15.99
CA GLY A 35 -16.86 2.33 -16.89
C GLY A 35 -15.37 2.03 -17.09
N ILE A 36 -14.50 2.46 -16.19
CA ILE A 36 -13.06 2.14 -16.25
C ILE A 36 -12.83 0.77 -15.59
N LEU A 37 -12.28 -0.17 -16.34
CA LEU A 37 -11.93 -1.49 -15.84
C LEU A 37 -10.60 -1.45 -15.08
N TRP A 38 -10.61 -1.98 -13.89
CA TRP A 38 -9.46 -2.02 -13.01
C TRP A 38 -9.25 -3.40 -12.38
N ALA A 39 -8.04 -3.67 -11.90
CA ALA A 39 -7.70 -4.88 -11.17
C ALA A 39 -6.67 -4.62 -10.06
N ILE A 40 -6.48 -5.61 -9.18
CA ILE A 40 -5.45 -5.61 -8.14
C ILE A 40 -4.51 -6.79 -8.39
N LEU A 41 -3.20 -6.52 -8.38
CA LEU A 41 -2.16 -7.53 -8.50
C LEU A 41 -1.18 -7.43 -7.32
N THR A 42 -1.18 -8.45 -6.47
CA THR A 42 -0.30 -8.55 -5.28
C THR A 42 0.35 -9.93 -5.22
N GLY A 43 1.26 -10.12 -4.26
CA GLY A 43 1.85 -11.43 -4.01
C GLY A 43 0.84 -12.50 -3.55
N ALA A 44 -0.30 -12.09 -3.00
CA ALA A 44 -1.37 -12.99 -2.56
C ALA A 44 -2.39 -13.32 -3.66
N THR A 45 -2.27 -12.74 -4.87
CA THR A 45 -3.14 -13.04 -6.01
C THR A 45 -2.93 -14.48 -6.45
N SER A 46 -4.00 -15.27 -6.54
CA SER A 46 -3.92 -16.68 -6.96
C SER A 46 -3.39 -16.83 -8.39
N ALA A 47 -2.77 -17.96 -8.72
CA ALA A 47 -2.17 -18.19 -10.03
C ALA A 47 -3.21 -18.06 -11.17
N SER A 48 -4.44 -18.54 -10.97
CA SER A 48 -5.51 -18.45 -11.96
C SER A 48 -5.99 -17.02 -12.17
N GLU A 49 -6.17 -16.26 -11.09
CA GLU A 49 -6.57 -14.86 -11.12
C GLU A 49 -5.47 -13.99 -11.75
N ARG A 50 -4.21 -14.26 -11.37
CA ARG A 50 -3.05 -13.60 -11.99
C ARG A 50 -3.03 -13.80 -13.49
N ALA A 51 -3.19 -15.04 -13.98
CA ALA A 51 -3.19 -15.34 -15.41
C ALA A 51 -4.30 -14.58 -16.16
N ASP A 52 -5.51 -14.48 -15.59
CA ASP A 52 -6.60 -13.71 -16.18
C ASP A 52 -6.30 -12.20 -16.19
N ILE A 53 -5.80 -11.65 -15.08
CA ILE A 53 -5.41 -10.23 -15.00
C ILE A 53 -4.36 -9.91 -16.06
N LEU A 54 -3.30 -10.72 -16.16
CA LEU A 54 -2.22 -10.49 -17.12
C LEU A 54 -2.70 -10.55 -18.58
N ARG A 55 -3.55 -11.52 -18.90
CA ARG A 55 -4.17 -11.64 -20.24
C ARG A 55 -4.99 -10.40 -20.59
N ARG A 56 -5.86 -9.97 -19.69
CA ARG A 56 -6.75 -8.82 -19.89
C ARG A 56 -5.99 -7.49 -19.90
N LEU A 57 -4.93 -7.39 -19.09
CA LEU A 57 -4.05 -6.22 -19.06
C LEU A 57 -3.31 -6.08 -20.40
N ALA A 58 -2.72 -7.17 -20.90
CA ALA A 58 -2.02 -7.19 -22.19
C ALA A 58 -2.95 -6.97 -23.38
N ALA A 59 -4.23 -7.30 -23.25
CA ALA A 59 -5.27 -6.98 -24.24
C ALA A 59 -5.73 -5.51 -24.18
N GLY A 60 -5.28 -4.72 -23.18
CA GLY A 60 -5.74 -3.34 -22.97
C GLY A 60 -7.13 -3.23 -22.35
N GLU A 61 -7.75 -4.33 -21.94
CA GLU A 61 -9.07 -4.33 -21.29
C GLU A 61 -9.00 -3.68 -19.91
N ILE A 62 -7.98 -4.03 -19.11
CA ILE A 62 -7.74 -3.41 -17.80
C ILE A 62 -7.01 -2.09 -18.03
N GLN A 63 -7.66 -1.00 -17.68
CA GLN A 63 -7.15 0.35 -17.84
C GLN A 63 -6.39 0.87 -16.61
N VAL A 64 -6.71 0.34 -15.41
CA VAL A 64 -6.01 0.71 -14.17
C VAL A 64 -5.61 -0.53 -13.41
N LEU A 65 -4.32 -0.68 -13.10
CA LEU A 65 -3.80 -1.75 -12.28
C LEU A 65 -3.30 -1.20 -10.94
N PHE A 66 -3.89 -1.66 -9.84
CA PHE A 66 -3.36 -1.44 -8.50
C PHE A 66 -2.49 -2.62 -8.10
N GLY A 67 -1.43 -2.40 -7.33
CA GLY A 67 -0.70 -3.52 -6.78
C GLY A 67 0.50 -3.13 -5.94
N THR A 68 1.26 -4.14 -5.57
CA THR A 68 2.53 -4.01 -4.85
C THR A 68 3.70 -4.16 -5.83
N HIS A 69 4.87 -4.60 -5.35
CA HIS A 69 6.01 -4.95 -6.24
C HIS A 69 5.65 -5.96 -7.34
N ALA A 70 4.56 -6.72 -7.21
CA ALA A 70 4.10 -7.65 -8.24
C ALA A 70 3.83 -6.98 -9.60
N VAL A 71 3.51 -5.68 -9.63
CA VAL A 71 3.23 -4.96 -10.89
C VAL A 71 4.49 -4.66 -11.74
N ILE A 72 5.67 -4.75 -11.14
CA ILE A 72 6.95 -4.54 -11.86
C ILE A 72 7.57 -5.83 -12.39
N GLU A 73 6.96 -6.98 -12.15
CA GLU A 73 7.45 -8.26 -12.66
C GLU A 73 7.45 -8.28 -14.18
N PRO A 74 8.40 -9.01 -14.83
CA PRO A 74 8.61 -8.96 -16.28
C PRO A 74 7.37 -9.37 -17.10
N ASP A 75 6.57 -10.31 -16.60
CA ASP A 75 5.36 -10.82 -17.23
C ASP A 75 4.16 -9.86 -17.19
N VAL A 76 4.23 -8.79 -16.38
CA VAL A 76 3.22 -7.73 -16.35
C VAL A 76 3.46 -6.77 -17.51
N VAL A 77 2.71 -6.90 -18.58
CA VAL A 77 2.88 -6.12 -19.82
C VAL A 77 1.71 -5.17 -20.01
N PHE A 78 2.05 -3.91 -20.29
CA PHE A 78 1.08 -2.87 -20.64
C PHE A 78 1.29 -2.44 -22.09
N PRO A 79 0.32 -2.58 -22.99
CA PRO A 79 0.43 -2.06 -24.35
C PRO A 79 0.52 -0.53 -24.44
N ALA A 80 -0.10 0.19 -23.48
CA ALA A 80 -0.21 1.64 -23.54
C ALA A 80 -0.14 2.30 -22.15
N CYS A 81 0.85 1.96 -21.32
CA CYS A 81 1.03 2.61 -20.01
C CYS A 81 1.47 4.06 -20.19
N SER A 82 0.64 5.01 -19.76
CA SER A 82 0.94 6.45 -19.83
C SER A 82 1.08 7.11 -18.46
N LEU A 83 0.66 6.44 -17.37
CA LEU A 83 0.76 6.99 -16.01
C LEU A 83 1.22 5.93 -15.02
N CYS A 84 2.30 6.23 -14.30
CA CYS A 84 2.78 5.47 -13.16
C CYS A 84 2.60 6.26 -11.87
N VAL A 85 1.82 5.76 -10.94
CA VAL A 85 1.66 6.35 -9.59
C VAL A 85 2.41 5.49 -8.59
N ILE A 86 3.29 6.11 -7.80
CA ILE A 86 4.12 5.42 -6.79
C ILE A 86 3.85 6.05 -5.43
N ASP A 87 3.23 5.30 -4.55
CA ASP A 87 2.98 5.73 -3.18
C ASP A 87 4.15 5.36 -2.27
N GLU A 88 4.46 6.27 -1.32
CA GLU A 88 5.59 6.12 -0.38
C GLU A 88 6.89 5.72 -1.09
N GLN A 89 7.26 6.51 -2.11
CA GLN A 89 8.38 6.23 -3.01
C GLN A 89 9.69 5.83 -2.31
N GLN A 90 9.93 6.30 -1.09
CA GLN A 90 11.13 5.99 -0.29
C GLN A 90 11.20 4.50 0.12
N ARG A 91 10.09 3.78 0.04
CA ARG A 91 10.03 2.34 0.30
C ARG A 91 10.46 1.48 -0.89
N PHE A 92 10.68 2.10 -2.05
CA PHE A 92 11.08 1.41 -3.27
C PHE A 92 12.48 1.80 -3.68
N GLY A 93 13.28 0.80 -4.06
CA GLY A 93 14.61 1.01 -4.62
C GLY A 93 14.57 1.76 -5.97
N VAL A 94 15.69 2.34 -6.36
CA VAL A 94 15.84 3.06 -7.64
C VAL A 94 15.50 2.14 -8.82
N GLU A 95 15.97 0.89 -8.77
CA GLU A 95 15.74 -0.11 -9.82
C GLU A 95 14.25 -0.48 -9.95
N GLN A 96 13.54 -0.64 -8.83
CA GLN A 96 12.10 -0.94 -8.84
C GLN A 96 11.30 0.18 -9.50
N ARG A 97 11.62 1.44 -9.18
CA ARG A 97 10.98 2.59 -9.82
C ARG A 97 11.29 2.65 -11.31
N ALA A 98 12.56 2.41 -11.70
CA ALA A 98 12.95 2.36 -13.11
C ALA A 98 12.22 1.25 -13.87
N ARG A 99 12.05 0.07 -13.29
CA ARG A 99 11.27 -1.03 -13.89
C ARG A 99 9.80 -0.65 -14.10
N LEU A 100 9.20 0.06 -13.14
CA LEU A 100 7.81 0.52 -13.29
C LEU A 100 7.69 1.53 -14.43
N LEU A 101 8.58 2.53 -14.49
CA LEU A 101 8.60 3.52 -15.56
C LEU A 101 8.91 2.89 -16.93
N GLY A 102 9.66 1.79 -16.94
CA GLY A 102 9.93 1.00 -18.15
C GLY A 102 8.73 0.22 -18.69
N LYS A 103 7.57 0.24 -18.00
CA LYS A 103 6.32 -0.41 -18.48
C LYS A 103 5.64 0.35 -19.62
N GLY A 104 5.99 1.62 -19.84
CA GLY A 104 5.52 2.42 -20.96
C GLY A 104 6.68 3.02 -21.74
N SER A 105 6.41 3.59 -22.92
CA SER A 105 7.43 4.23 -23.75
C SER A 105 7.98 5.53 -23.12
N ALA A 106 7.13 6.31 -22.45
CA ALA A 106 7.45 7.50 -21.69
C ALA A 106 6.29 7.86 -20.75
N PRO A 107 6.01 7.05 -19.72
CA PRO A 107 4.87 7.32 -18.85
C PRO A 107 5.16 8.51 -17.95
N ASP A 108 4.13 9.31 -17.68
CA ASP A 108 4.17 10.30 -16.62
C ASP A 108 4.31 9.61 -15.27
N ALA A 109 5.12 10.18 -14.37
CA ALA A 109 5.35 9.65 -13.04
C ALA A 109 4.75 10.56 -11.97
N LEU A 110 3.86 10.04 -11.13
CA LEU A 110 3.33 10.72 -9.95
C LEU A 110 3.85 10.02 -8.69
N TYR A 111 4.64 10.73 -7.92
CA TYR A 111 5.16 10.24 -6.63
C TYR A 111 4.35 10.84 -5.48
N LEU A 112 3.79 9.96 -4.63
CA LEU A 112 3.08 10.35 -3.42
C LEU A 112 3.97 10.07 -2.20
N THR A 113 3.94 10.97 -1.22
CA THR A 113 4.63 10.76 0.06
C THR A 113 4.00 11.57 1.17
N ALA A 114 3.86 10.97 2.35
CA ALA A 114 3.45 11.66 3.57
C ALA A 114 4.64 12.36 4.26
N THR A 115 5.88 11.98 3.93
CA THR A 115 7.11 12.58 4.46
C THR A 115 7.75 13.47 3.39
N PRO A 116 7.47 14.78 3.40
CA PRO A 116 7.97 15.66 2.35
C PRO A 116 9.50 15.73 2.39
N ILE A 117 10.12 15.42 1.26
CA ILE A 117 11.55 15.65 1.06
C ILE A 117 11.73 17.17 0.88
N PRO A 118 12.68 17.81 1.57
CA PRO A 118 12.99 19.22 1.34
C PRO A 118 13.19 19.50 -0.16
N ARG A 119 12.61 20.61 -0.65
CA ARG A 119 12.62 20.92 -2.09
C ARG A 119 14.03 20.90 -2.70
N SER A 120 15.03 21.39 -1.96
CA SER A 120 16.41 21.38 -2.39
C SER A 120 16.96 19.97 -2.59
N LEU A 121 16.61 19.05 -1.70
CA LEU A 121 17.02 17.64 -1.80
C LEU A 121 16.26 16.92 -2.92
N ALA A 122 14.97 17.22 -3.07
CA ALA A 122 14.15 16.64 -4.15
C ALA A 122 14.69 17.07 -5.53
N LEU A 123 15.05 18.33 -5.71
CA LEU A 123 15.67 18.83 -6.94
C LEU A 123 17.05 18.22 -7.19
N ALA A 124 17.86 18.04 -6.14
CA ALA A 124 19.20 17.43 -6.26
C ALA A 124 19.12 15.94 -6.62
N LEU A 125 18.13 15.21 -6.13
CA LEU A 125 18.00 13.77 -6.34
C LEU A 125 17.23 13.40 -7.61
N PHE A 126 16.28 14.22 -8.03
CA PHE A 126 15.30 13.86 -9.07
C PHE A 126 15.27 14.85 -10.25
N GLY A 127 16.07 15.92 -10.22
CA GLY A 127 16.14 16.90 -11.31
C GLY A 127 14.81 17.66 -11.52
N ASN A 128 14.15 17.45 -12.65
CA ASN A 128 12.93 18.18 -13.07
C ASN A 128 11.63 17.63 -12.46
N LEU A 129 11.48 17.65 -11.14
CA LEU A 129 10.20 17.34 -10.50
C LEU A 129 9.37 18.60 -10.22
N SER A 130 8.10 18.60 -10.63
CA SER A 130 7.11 19.56 -10.16
C SER A 130 6.57 19.11 -8.81
N LEU A 131 6.64 19.97 -7.78
CA LEU A 131 6.19 19.67 -6.44
C LEU A 131 4.85 20.30 -6.15
N SER A 132 3.89 19.49 -5.70
CA SER A 132 2.58 19.93 -5.22
C SER A 132 2.42 19.57 -3.74
N TYR A 133 1.95 20.52 -2.93
CA TYR A 133 1.76 20.33 -1.49
C TYR A 133 0.29 20.40 -1.12
N LEU A 134 -0.24 19.32 -0.57
CA LEU A 134 -1.57 19.27 0.05
C LEU A 134 -1.43 19.65 1.53
N ARG A 135 -1.67 20.92 1.85
CA ARG A 135 -1.52 21.46 3.21
C ARG A 135 -2.78 21.36 4.06
N GLN A 136 -3.93 21.23 3.43
CA GLN A 136 -5.21 21.12 4.13
C GLN A 136 -5.55 19.65 4.38
N ARG A 137 -6.09 19.38 5.56
CA ARG A 137 -6.58 18.03 5.91
C ARG A 137 -8.06 17.94 5.53
N PRO A 138 -8.54 16.76 5.08
CA PRO A 138 -9.94 16.56 4.70
C PRO A 138 -10.92 16.81 5.85
N HIS A 139 -10.48 16.61 7.11
CA HIS A 139 -11.30 16.76 8.31
C HIS A 139 -10.62 17.78 9.25
N ALA A 140 -10.95 19.05 9.08
CA ALA A 140 -10.40 20.16 9.87
C ALA A 140 -10.87 20.19 11.35
N GLY A 141 -11.72 19.24 11.78
CA GLY A 141 -12.36 19.27 13.12
C GLY A 141 -11.76 18.35 14.18
N ALA A 142 -10.92 17.39 13.84
CA ALA A 142 -10.36 16.49 14.83
C ALA A 142 -9.14 17.14 15.53
N GLN A 143 -9.31 17.59 16.77
CA GLN A 143 -8.18 18.00 17.61
C GLN A 143 -7.30 16.79 17.90
N ARG A 144 -6.00 16.91 17.59
CA ARG A 144 -5.01 15.94 17.99
C ARG A 144 -4.39 16.36 19.29
N THR A 145 -4.47 15.51 20.29
CA THR A 145 -3.76 15.66 21.57
C THR A 145 -2.65 14.63 21.61
N THR A 146 -1.43 15.07 21.84
CA THR A 146 -0.28 14.18 22.06
C THR A 146 0.17 14.31 23.50
N LYS A 147 0.29 13.18 24.21
CA LYS A 147 0.84 13.11 25.57
C LYS A 147 2.04 12.19 25.55
N VAL A 148 3.13 12.61 26.16
CA VAL A 148 4.30 11.78 26.42
C VAL A 148 4.18 11.29 27.86
N LEU A 149 4.19 9.98 28.05
CA LEU A 149 4.06 9.33 29.33
C LEU A 149 5.33 8.55 29.64
N THR A 150 5.72 8.50 30.90
CA THR A 150 6.82 7.66 31.41
C THR A 150 6.32 6.22 31.60
N ARG A 151 7.27 5.27 31.79
CA ARG A 151 6.91 3.86 32.06
C ARG A 151 6.01 3.67 33.28
N GLY A 152 6.15 4.53 34.29
CA GLY A 152 5.33 4.48 35.53
C GLY A 152 3.89 4.99 35.31
N GLU A 153 3.60 5.67 34.20
CA GLU A 153 2.30 6.27 33.88
C GLU A 153 1.51 5.49 32.83
N SER A 154 1.90 4.25 32.57
CA SER A 154 1.25 3.41 31.56
C SER A 154 -0.25 3.18 31.83
N SER A 155 -0.69 3.17 33.10
CA SER A 155 -2.10 3.10 33.48
C SER A 155 -2.92 4.24 32.86
N THR A 156 -2.39 5.46 32.82
CA THR A 156 -3.04 6.62 32.21
C THR A 156 -3.32 6.42 30.71
N ALA A 157 -2.40 5.72 30.01
CA ALA A 157 -2.61 5.40 28.60
C ALA A 157 -3.74 4.39 28.42
N TYR A 158 -3.79 3.36 29.27
CA TYR A 158 -4.85 2.34 29.22
C TYR A 158 -6.22 2.90 29.63
N ASP A 159 -6.26 3.83 30.59
CA ASP A 159 -7.50 4.50 31.00
C ASP A 159 -8.05 5.37 29.85
N ALA A 160 -7.19 6.14 29.20
CA ALA A 160 -7.57 6.91 28.01
C ALA A 160 -8.04 6.01 26.86
N ALA A 161 -7.42 4.85 26.67
CA ALA A 161 -7.83 3.86 25.68
C ALA A 161 -9.23 3.29 26.00
N ARG A 162 -9.49 2.96 27.28
CA ARG A 162 -10.80 2.47 27.73
C ARG A 162 -11.90 3.52 27.50
N GLU A 163 -11.67 4.77 27.88
CA GLU A 163 -12.59 5.86 27.64
C GLU A 163 -12.91 6.06 26.13
N ALA A 164 -11.89 5.93 25.25
CA ALA A 164 -12.08 6.00 23.82
C ALA A 164 -12.98 4.85 23.31
N LEU A 165 -12.75 3.63 23.78
CA LEU A 165 -13.57 2.46 23.42
C LEU A 165 -15.02 2.61 23.92
N GLU A 166 -15.23 3.14 25.12
CA GLU A 166 -16.57 3.41 25.65
C GLU A 166 -17.35 4.46 24.81
N ARG A 167 -16.62 5.38 24.16
CA ARG A 167 -17.20 6.32 23.18
C ARG A 167 -17.41 5.72 21.79
N GLY A 168 -17.06 4.43 21.57
CA GLY A 168 -17.16 3.76 20.27
C GLY A 168 -16.02 4.14 19.31
N GLU A 169 -14.93 4.72 19.81
CA GLU A 169 -13.75 5.08 19.03
C GLU A 169 -12.81 3.88 18.85
N GLN A 170 -11.92 3.95 17.86
CA GLN A 170 -10.92 2.90 17.63
C GLN A 170 -9.62 3.22 18.36
N VAL A 171 -9.03 2.20 18.96
CA VAL A 171 -7.74 2.30 19.66
C VAL A 171 -6.70 1.39 18.99
N TYR A 172 -5.53 1.94 18.73
CA TYR A 172 -4.39 1.19 18.20
C TYR A 172 -3.25 1.21 19.21
N VAL A 173 -2.83 0.03 19.65
CA VAL A 173 -1.65 -0.14 20.52
C VAL A 173 -0.50 -0.67 19.68
N VAL A 174 0.57 0.12 19.54
CA VAL A 174 1.75 -0.25 18.76
C VAL A 174 2.89 -0.57 19.72
N CYS A 175 3.30 -1.82 19.72
CA CYS A 175 4.44 -2.28 20.53
C CYS A 175 5.62 -2.60 19.61
N PRO A 176 6.86 -2.16 19.94
CA PRO A 176 8.03 -2.60 19.23
C PRO A 176 8.23 -4.11 19.43
N LEU A 177 8.62 -4.81 18.36
CA LEU A 177 9.05 -6.20 18.50
C LEU A 177 10.38 -6.21 19.26
N VAL A 178 10.37 -6.68 20.51
CA VAL A 178 11.60 -6.90 21.27
C VAL A 178 12.32 -8.07 20.61
N GLY A 179 13.58 -7.87 20.19
CA GLY A 179 14.33 -8.81 19.37
C GLY A 179 14.37 -10.21 19.97
N LEU A 180 13.61 -11.10 19.37
CA LEU A 180 13.83 -12.53 19.50
C LEU A 180 15.06 -12.85 18.65
N THR A 181 16.03 -13.56 19.20
CA THR A 181 17.10 -14.19 18.40
C THR A 181 16.46 -15.08 17.34
N THR A 182 17.19 -15.39 16.29
CA THR A 182 16.68 -16.24 15.19
C THR A 182 16.17 -17.58 15.72
N GLU A 183 16.87 -18.16 16.74
CA GLU A 183 16.50 -19.39 17.43
C GLU A 183 15.18 -19.30 18.22
N GLU A 184 14.91 -18.17 18.86
CA GLU A 184 13.65 -17.95 19.59
C GLU A 184 12.45 -17.73 18.64
N ARG A 185 12.69 -17.21 17.44
CA ARG A 185 11.67 -17.10 16.38
C ARG A 185 11.25 -18.46 15.86
N ASP A 186 12.22 -19.33 15.62
CA ASP A 186 11.97 -20.69 15.11
C ASP A 186 11.25 -21.55 16.15
N THR A 187 11.67 -21.47 17.43
CA THR A 187 11.02 -22.19 18.53
C THR A 187 9.57 -21.72 18.77
N ARG A 188 9.28 -20.41 18.60
CA ARG A 188 7.93 -19.89 18.75
C ARG A 188 7.05 -20.25 17.57
N ALA A 189 7.59 -20.27 16.35
CA ALA A 189 6.88 -20.70 15.16
C ALA A 189 6.54 -22.22 15.20
N GLN A 190 7.41 -23.04 15.80
CA GLN A 190 7.15 -24.45 16.03
C GLN A 190 6.05 -24.67 17.07
N ARG A 191 6.10 -24.00 18.23
CA ARG A 191 5.05 -24.09 19.26
C ARG A 191 3.66 -23.67 18.75
N THR A 192 3.60 -22.62 17.90
CA THR A 192 2.32 -22.19 17.32
C THR A 192 1.75 -23.21 16.34
N LYS A 193 2.61 -24.02 15.69
CA LYS A 193 2.17 -25.13 14.84
C LYS A 193 1.70 -26.32 15.65
N GLU A 194 2.40 -26.68 16.71
CA GLU A 194 2.03 -27.76 17.63
C GLU A 194 0.70 -27.46 18.33
N ASP A 195 0.48 -26.23 18.82
CA ASP A 195 -0.79 -25.79 19.43
C ASP A 195 -1.98 -25.81 18.42
N GLN A 196 -1.71 -25.66 17.12
CA GLN A 196 -2.74 -25.77 16.08
C GLN A 196 -3.02 -27.23 15.70
N GLU A 197 -2.07 -28.12 15.74
CA GLU A 197 -2.26 -29.55 15.47
C GLU A 197 -3.01 -30.23 16.63
N ASP A 198 -2.70 -29.90 17.89
CA ASP A 198 -3.44 -30.43 19.06
C ASP A 198 -4.93 -29.99 19.12
N HIS A 199 -5.28 -28.86 18.49
CA HIS A 199 -6.68 -28.44 18.42
C HIS A 199 -7.52 -29.19 17.35
N TYR A 200 -6.86 -29.88 16.40
CA TYR A 200 -7.56 -30.70 15.40
C TYR A 200 -7.78 -32.15 15.82
N GLU A 201 -7.07 -32.68 16.81
CA GLU A 201 -7.25 -34.05 17.29
C GLU A 201 -8.38 -34.25 18.31
N PHE A 202 -9.02 -33.19 18.80
CA PHE A 202 -10.13 -33.29 19.79
C PHE A 202 -11.53 -33.04 19.19
N SER A 203 -11.70 -33.16 17.88
CA SER A 203 -13.01 -33.08 17.22
C SER A 203 -13.23 -34.30 16.31
N CYS A 204 -13.44 -35.46 16.94
CA CYS A 204 -14.11 -36.65 16.38
C CYS A 204 -15.09 -37.18 17.41
#